data_f7f505e7fb01334026a0187c53c9d893
#
_entry.id   f7f505e7fb01334026a0187c53c9d893
#
_cell.length_a   1.000
_cell.length_b   1.000
_cell.length_c   1.000
_cell.angle_alpha   90.00
_cell.angle_beta   90.00
_cell.angle_gamma   90.00
#
_symmetry.space_group_name_H-M   'P 1'
#
loop_
_entity.id
_entity.type
_entity.pdbx_description
1 polymer ?
#
loop_
_entity_poly.entity_id
_entity_poly.type
_entity_poly.pdbx_seq_one_letter_code
_entity_poly.pdbx_strand_id
1 'polypeptide(L)'
;MKIKMLMAFVALLLFSAFTADHTITIFMIGDSTMANKSLEGGNQERGWGHVLGGYFSENIRVENHARNGRSSKSFIDEGLWEVVINKVKPGDYVFIQFGHNDEKVDEKRHTDPGSTFDANLRRFVKETRAKGGIPVLFNAIVR
;
A
#
# COMPACT_ATOMS: atom_id res chain seq x y z
N MET A 1 28.25 -41.02 16.72
CA MET A 1 28.42 -39.59 17.07
C MET A 1 28.66 -38.71 15.86
N LYS A 2 29.49 -39.07 14.89
CA LYS A 2 29.81 -38.25 13.70
C LYS A 2 28.61 -37.95 12.76
N ILE A 3 27.69 -38.90 12.53
CA ILE A 3 26.51 -38.72 11.67
C ILE A 3 25.52 -37.75 12.28
N LYS A 4 25.26 -37.80 13.60
CA LYS A 4 24.35 -36.88 14.30
C LYS A 4 24.86 -35.44 14.29
N MET A 5 26.20 -35.25 14.41
CA MET A 5 26.83 -33.94 14.27
C MET A 5 26.74 -33.39 12.83
N LEU A 6 26.91 -34.25 11.82
CA LEU A 6 26.78 -33.84 10.40
C LEU A 6 25.33 -33.41 10.08
N MET A 7 24.32 -34.15 10.55
CA MET A 7 22.91 -33.79 10.34
C MET A 7 22.56 -32.48 11.07
N ALA A 8 23.06 -32.22 12.26
CA ALA A 8 22.86 -30.95 12.96
C ALA A 8 23.51 -29.76 12.22
N PHE A 9 24.71 -29.98 11.66
CA PHE A 9 25.41 -28.96 10.88
C PHE A 9 24.71 -28.64 9.55
N VAL A 10 24.18 -29.64 8.84
CA VAL A 10 23.38 -29.47 7.62
C VAL A 10 22.05 -28.76 7.93
N ALA A 11 21.40 -29.10 9.05
CA ALA A 11 20.18 -28.42 9.49
C ALA A 11 20.44 -26.93 9.81
N LEU A 12 21.58 -26.61 10.45
CA LEU A 12 21.99 -25.25 10.77
C LEU A 12 22.29 -24.43 9.51
N LEU A 13 22.92 -25.04 8.49
CA LEU A 13 23.19 -24.40 7.19
C LEU A 13 21.92 -24.17 6.40
N LEU A 14 20.93 -25.04 6.48
CA LEU A 14 19.63 -24.87 5.83
C LEU A 14 18.81 -23.75 6.51
N PHE A 15 18.97 -23.55 7.83
CA PHE A 15 18.31 -22.47 8.56
C PHE A 15 18.92 -21.09 8.27
N SER A 16 20.24 -21.01 8.01
CA SER A 16 20.90 -19.75 7.66
C SER A 16 20.68 -19.29 6.22
N ALA A 17 20.19 -20.17 5.34
CA ALA A 17 19.88 -19.81 3.93
C ALA A 17 18.55 -19.05 3.77
N PHE A 18 17.79 -18.83 4.86
CA PHE A 18 16.44 -18.21 4.80
C PHE A 18 16.38 -16.73 5.19
N THR A 19 17.49 -16.05 5.36
CA THR A 19 17.49 -14.58 5.38
C THR A 19 17.62 -14.05 3.94
N ALA A 20 16.63 -14.31 3.10
CA ALA A 20 16.46 -13.52 1.90
C ALA A 20 16.30 -12.05 2.34
N ASP A 21 17.19 -11.20 1.90
CA ASP A 21 17.10 -9.75 2.09
C ASP A 21 15.79 -9.27 1.45
N HIS A 22 14.70 -9.28 2.24
CA HIS A 22 13.38 -8.95 1.76
C HIS A 22 13.29 -7.43 1.69
N THR A 23 13.44 -6.88 0.50
CA THR A 23 13.16 -5.47 0.24
C THR A 23 11.71 -5.19 0.64
N ILE A 24 11.50 -4.40 1.68
CA ILE A 24 10.16 -4.01 2.14
C ILE A 24 9.56 -3.07 1.11
N THR A 25 8.33 -3.35 0.68
CA THR A 25 7.60 -2.45 -0.22
C THR A 25 6.53 -1.68 0.55
N ILE A 26 6.48 -0.37 0.32
CA ILE A 26 5.39 0.51 0.75
C ILE A 26 4.48 0.74 -0.46
N PHE A 27 3.33 0.08 -0.47
CA PHE A 27 2.27 0.34 -1.44
C PHE A 27 1.43 1.52 -0.97
N MET A 28 1.19 2.48 -1.85
CA MET A 28 0.39 3.66 -1.53
C MET A 28 -0.90 3.64 -2.34
N ILE A 29 -2.04 3.71 -1.68
CA ILE A 29 -3.37 3.81 -2.30
C ILE A 29 -4.08 5.07 -1.81
N GLY A 30 -4.68 5.80 -2.72
CA GLY A 30 -5.32 7.07 -2.39
C GLY A 30 -5.77 7.84 -3.62
N ASP A 31 -6.10 9.10 -3.38
CA ASP A 31 -6.58 10.03 -4.37
C ASP A 31 -5.48 10.97 -4.94
N SER A 32 -5.91 12.11 -5.49
CA SER A 32 -5.04 13.11 -6.13
C SER A 32 -4.06 13.78 -5.18
N THR A 33 -4.34 13.80 -3.88
CA THR A 33 -3.45 14.42 -2.87
C THR A 33 -2.20 13.59 -2.64
N MET A 34 -2.27 12.28 -2.89
CA MET A 34 -1.17 11.32 -2.78
C MET A 34 -0.55 10.99 -4.15
N ALA A 35 -1.31 11.03 -5.25
CA ALA A 35 -0.93 10.50 -6.55
C ALA A 35 0.30 11.19 -7.17
N ASN A 36 1.04 10.43 -7.97
CA ASN A 36 2.05 11.00 -8.87
C ASN A 36 1.38 11.94 -9.89
N LYS A 37 2.06 13.03 -10.21
CA LYS A 37 1.62 14.01 -11.20
C LYS A 37 2.54 14.01 -12.41
N SER A 38 1.97 14.25 -13.60
CA SER A 38 2.80 14.57 -14.77
C SER A 38 3.56 15.86 -14.53
N LEU A 39 4.81 15.89 -14.94
CA LEU A 39 5.68 17.09 -14.90
C LEU A 39 5.64 17.88 -16.20
N GLU A 40 4.90 17.39 -17.19
CA GLU A 40 4.78 18.02 -18.51
C GLU A 40 4.15 19.40 -18.41
N GLY A 41 4.52 20.27 -19.34
CA GLY A 41 3.99 21.64 -19.40
C GLY A 41 4.36 22.54 -18.21
N GLY A 42 5.40 22.19 -17.43
CA GLY A 42 5.81 22.97 -16.26
C GLY A 42 4.89 22.80 -15.06
N ASN A 43 4.07 21.74 -15.01
CA ASN A 43 3.20 21.45 -13.88
C ASN A 43 4.00 21.29 -12.58
N GLN A 44 3.72 22.15 -11.58
CA GLN A 44 4.38 22.13 -10.28
C GLN A 44 3.57 21.36 -9.22
N GLU A 45 2.36 20.89 -9.56
CA GLU A 45 1.54 20.11 -8.64
C GLU A 45 2.24 18.79 -8.27
N ARG A 46 2.24 18.45 -7.00
CA ARG A 46 2.76 17.18 -6.47
C ARG A 46 1.78 16.59 -5.47
N GLY A 47 1.47 15.30 -5.63
CA GLY A 47 0.92 14.55 -4.51
C GLY A 47 2.07 14.18 -3.56
N TRP A 48 1.80 14.13 -2.26
CA TRP A 48 2.85 13.86 -1.28
C TRP A 48 3.53 12.49 -1.49
N GLY A 49 2.80 11.51 -2.03
CA GLY A 49 3.36 10.21 -2.37
C GLY A 49 4.36 10.23 -3.53
N HIS A 50 4.35 11.29 -4.35
CA HIS A 50 5.30 11.45 -5.45
C HIS A 50 6.75 11.58 -4.98
N VAL A 51 6.94 12.19 -3.82
CA VAL A 51 8.27 12.49 -3.27
C VAL A 51 8.68 11.55 -2.13
N LEU A 52 7.76 10.74 -1.63
CA LEU A 52 7.97 9.93 -0.43
C LEU A 52 9.16 8.97 -0.58
N GLY A 53 9.37 8.39 -1.76
CA GLY A 53 10.47 7.45 -1.99
C GLY A 53 11.86 8.03 -1.70
N GLY A 54 12.03 9.35 -1.86
CA GLY A 54 13.30 10.04 -1.57
C GLY A 54 13.67 10.13 -0.08
N TYR A 55 12.77 9.77 0.82
CA TYR A 55 13.00 9.79 2.27
C TYR A 55 13.40 8.44 2.87
N PHE A 56 13.45 7.39 2.04
CA PHE A 56 13.83 6.05 2.48
C PHE A 56 15.16 5.62 1.89
N SER A 57 15.83 4.68 2.56
CA SER A 57 17.02 4.02 2.08
C SER A 57 16.71 3.00 0.98
N GLU A 58 17.72 2.54 0.24
CA GLU A 58 17.60 1.66 -0.94
C GLU A 58 16.92 0.31 -0.67
N ASN A 59 16.86 -0.11 0.60
CA ASN A 59 16.18 -1.34 1.01
C ASN A 59 14.67 -1.19 1.17
N ILE A 60 14.12 0.02 0.98
CA ILE A 60 12.68 0.31 1.00
C ILE A 60 12.24 0.75 -0.40
N ARG A 61 11.31 0.00 -0.98
CA ARG A 61 10.68 0.34 -2.25
C ARG A 61 9.35 1.04 -2.02
N VAL A 62 9.10 2.15 -2.69
CA VAL A 62 7.80 2.83 -2.67
C VAL A 62 7.09 2.65 -4.01
N GLU A 63 5.91 2.02 -3.99
CA GLU A 63 5.03 1.88 -5.15
C GLU A 63 3.76 2.73 -4.95
N ASN A 64 3.71 3.87 -5.60
CA ASN A 64 2.55 4.77 -5.50
C ASN A 64 1.48 4.41 -6.55
N HIS A 65 0.42 3.76 -6.09
CA HIS A 65 -0.76 3.38 -6.86
C HIS A 65 -1.93 4.36 -6.73
N ALA A 66 -1.77 5.45 -5.97
CA ALA A 66 -2.81 6.47 -5.84
C ALA A 66 -3.19 7.07 -7.21
N ARG A 67 -4.47 7.39 -7.38
CA ARG A 67 -5.02 7.89 -8.65
C ARG A 67 -5.85 9.15 -8.46
N ASN A 68 -5.63 10.13 -9.33
CA ASN A 68 -6.41 11.37 -9.35
C ASN A 68 -7.92 11.07 -9.45
N GLY A 69 -8.71 11.72 -8.60
CA GLY A 69 -10.17 11.67 -8.66
C GLY A 69 -10.82 10.39 -8.11
N ARG A 70 -10.06 9.44 -7.54
CA ARG A 70 -10.63 8.20 -6.99
C ARG A 70 -11.01 8.37 -5.54
N SER A 71 -12.21 7.87 -5.21
CA SER A 71 -12.67 7.60 -3.85
C SER A 71 -12.28 6.19 -3.44
N SER A 72 -12.48 5.83 -2.18
CA SER A 72 -12.31 4.45 -1.71
C SER A 72 -13.18 3.47 -2.51
N LYS A 73 -14.43 3.88 -2.84
CA LYS A 73 -15.37 3.11 -3.66
C LYS A 73 -14.86 2.92 -5.08
N SER A 74 -14.58 4.00 -5.81
CA SER A 74 -14.15 3.88 -7.21
C SER A 74 -12.80 3.19 -7.36
N PHE A 75 -11.92 3.28 -6.37
CA PHE A 75 -10.66 2.55 -6.34
C PHE A 75 -10.87 1.02 -6.27
N ILE A 76 -11.89 0.59 -5.55
CA ILE A 76 -12.32 -0.82 -5.50
C ILE A 76 -13.02 -1.20 -6.81
N ASP A 77 -14.04 -0.44 -7.22
CA ASP A 77 -14.91 -0.78 -8.33
C ASP A 77 -14.17 -0.85 -9.68
N GLU A 78 -13.09 -0.08 -9.83
CA GLU A 78 -12.21 -0.09 -11.02
C GLU A 78 -11.14 -1.18 -10.97
N GLY A 79 -11.12 -2.05 -9.96
CA GLY A 79 -10.14 -3.13 -9.81
C GLY A 79 -8.73 -2.65 -9.43
N LEU A 80 -8.55 -1.39 -9.06
CA LEU A 80 -7.24 -0.83 -8.70
C LEU A 80 -6.72 -1.43 -7.39
N TRP A 81 -7.62 -1.73 -6.46
CA TRP A 81 -7.27 -2.40 -5.20
C TRP A 81 -6.74 -3.81 -5.43
N GLU A 82 -7.38 -4.58 -6.31
CA GLU A 82 -6.98 -5.95 -6.63
C GLU A 82 -5.55 -6.01 -7.20
N VAL A 83 -5.17 -5.01 -8.01
CA VAL A 83 -3.80 -4.90 -8.53
C VAL A 83 -2.78 -4.74 -7.41
N VAL A 84 -3.11 -3.98 -6.36
CA VAL A 84 -2.21 -3.73 -5.23
C VAL A 84 -2.15 -4.94 -4.31
N ILE A 85 -3.31 -5.42 -3.83
CA ILE A 85 -3.36 -6.48 -2.82
C ILE A 85 -2.76 -7.80 -3.30
N ASN A 86 -2.77 -8.05 -4.61
CA ASN A 86 -2.13 -9.23 -5.20
C ASN A 86 -0.59 -9.16 -5.19
N LYS A 87 0.00 -7.98 -5.02
CA LYS A 87 1.45 -7.80 -4.90
C LYS A 87 1.95 -7.85 -3.46
N VAL A 88 1.09 -7.50 -2.49
CA VAL A 88 1.46 -7.41 -1.07
C VAL A 88 1.97 -8.75 -0.55
N LYS A 89 3.10 -8.72 0.14
CA LYS A 89 3.76 -9.84 0.80
C LYS A 89 3.86 -9.58 2.31
N PRO A 90 4.10 -10.62 3.11
CA PRO A 90 4.34 -10.44 4.55
C PRO A 90 5.47 -9.45 4.83
N GLY A 91 5.21 -8.47 5.70
CA GLY A 91 6.14 -7.40 6.07
C GLY A 91 6.04 -6.14 5.21
N ASP A 92 5.34 -6.15 4.08
CA ASP A 92 5.07 -4.94 3.29
C ASP A 92 4.09 -4.01 4.00
N TYR A 93 4.15 -2.73 3.67
CA TYR A 93 3.22 -1.71 4.17
C TYR A 93 2.21 -1.32 3.09
N VAL A 94 0.98 -1.02 3.51
CA VAL A 94 -0.02 -0.39 2.65
C VAL A 94 -0.46 0.93 3.29
N PHE A 95 -0.10 2.05 2.68
CA PHE A 95 -0.47 3.39 3.06
C PHE A 95 -1.79 3.77 2.37
N ILE A 96 -2.81 4.12 3.16
CA ILE A 96 -4.19 4.27 2.70
C ILE A 96 -4.67 5.68 3.02
N GLN A 97 -5.03 6.48 2.00
CA GLN A 97 -5.58 7.82 2.18
C GLN A 97 -6.70 8.10 1.18
N PHE A 98 -7.93 8.17 1.67
CA PHE A 98 -9.13 8.52 0.92
C PHE A 98 -9.98 9.52 1.71
N GLY A 99 -10.97 10.11 1.07
CA GLY A 99 -11.95 11.02 1.67
C GLY A 99 -12.44 12.10 0.71
N HIS A 100 -11.53 12.87 0.09
CA HIS A 100 -11.89 14.02 -0.77
C HIS A 100 -12.84 13.70 -1.93
N ASN A 101 -12.78 12.49 -2.47
CA ASN A 101 -13.68 12.08 -3.54
C ASN A 101 -14.84 11.25 -3.00
N ASP A 102 -14.72 10.69 -1.82
CA ASP A 102 -15.78 9.96 -1.13
C ASP A 102 -16.93 10.88 -0.73
N GLU A 103 -16.65 12.15 -0.41
CA GLU A 103 -17.65 13.20 -0.13
C GLU A 103 -18.40 13.72 -1.36
N LYS A 104 -17.97 13.37 -2.60
CA LYS A 104 -18.63 13.83 -3.84
C LYS A 104 -20.01 13.21 -3.96
N VAL A 105 -20.97 14.00 -4.47
CA VAL A 105 -22.38 13.57 -4.60
C VAL A 105 -22.64 12.63 -5.78
N ASP A 106 -21.65 12.39 -6.64
CA ASP A 106 -21.84 11.48 -7.77
C ASP A 106 -21.76 10.01 -7.34
N GLU A 107 -22.64 9.20 -7.87
CA GLU A 107 -22.82 7.78 -7.52
C GLU A 107 -21.54 6.94 -7.67
N LYS A 108 -20.65 7.29 -8.60
CA LYS A 108 -19.43 6.52 -8.85
C LYS A 108 -18.41 6.64 -7.73
N ARG A 109 -18.45 7.75 -6.98
CA ARG A 109 -17.46 8.06 -5.96
C ARG A 109 -18.03 8.13 -4.55
N HIS A 110 -19.29 8.49 -4.43
CA HIS A 110 -19.90 8.76 -3.13
C HIS A 110 -19.85 7.55 -2.18
N THR A 111 -19.50 7.83 -0.94
CA THR A 111 -19.60 6.91 0.19
C THR A 111 -20.08 7.67 1.43
N ASP A 112 -20.83 6.98 2.29
CA ASP A 112 -21.36 7.56 3.52
C ASP A 112 -20.43 7.29 4.70
N PRO A 113 -20.00 8.32 5.46
CA PRO A 113 -19.28 8.15 6.71
C PRO A 113 -20.07 7.31 7.71
N GLY A 114 -19.39 6.46 8.46
CA GLY A 114 -20.02 5.56 9.42
C GLY A 114 -20.62 4.30 8.80
N SER A 115 -20.71 4.18 7.47
CA SER A 115 -21.24 3.01 6.77
C SER A 115 -20.34 2.57 5.60
N THR A 116 -20.61 2.98 4.38
CA THR A 116 -19.91 2.50 3.17
C THR A 116 -18.45 2.94 3.11
N PHE A 117 -18.12 4.16 3.55
CA PHE A 117 -16.72 4.61 3.66
C PHE A 117 -15.93 3.72 4.62
N ASP A 118 -16.48 3.53 5.82
CA ASP A 118 -15.84 2.70 6.86
C ASP A 118 -15.71 1.24 6.41
N ALA A 119 -16.71 0.72 5.69
CA ALA A 119 -16.66 -0.64 5.15
C ALA A 119 -15.49 -0.81 4.16
N ASN A 120 -15.28 0.17 3.28
CA ASN A 120 -14.17 0.17 2.32
C ASN A 120 -12.82 0.22 3.04
N LEU A 121 -12.65 1.12 4.03
CA LEU A 121 -11.42 1.20 4.82
C LEU A 121 -11.16 -0.10 5.59
N ARG A 122 -12.19 -0.70 6.20
CA ARG A 122 -12.07 -2.01 6.88
C ARG A 122 -11.66 -3.11 5.90
N ARG A 123 -12.17 -3.09 4.67
CA ARG A 123 -11.78 -4.03 3.62
C ARG A 123 -10.29 -3.94 3.34
N PHE A 124 -9.78 -2.74 3.06
CA PHE A 124 -8.34 -2.52 2.81
C PHE A 124 -7.48 -3.03 3.96
N VAL A 125 -7.84 -2.69 5.20
CA VAL A 125 -7.11 -3.12 6.41
C VAL A 125 -7.15 -4.65 6.57
N LYS A 126 -8.33 -5.26 6.44
CA LYS A 126 -8.51 -6.69 6.62
C LYS A 126 -7.74 -7.51 5.58
N GLU A 127 -7.86 -7.12 4.30
CA GLU A 127 -7.21 -7.84 3.22
C GLU A 127 -5.68 -7.66 3.25
N THR A 128 -5.17 -6.47 3.60
CA THR A 128 -3.74 -6.22 3.83
C THR A 128 -3.20 -7.15 4.93
N ARG A 129 -3.88 -7.21 6.07
CA ARG A 129 -3.49 -8.08 7.19
C ARG A 129 -3.54 -9.56 6.83
N ALA A 130 -4.52 -9.97 6.03
CA ALA A 130 -4.65 -11.34 5.55
C ALA A 130 -3.46 -11.77 4.67
N LYS A 131 -2.79 -10.83 4.01
CA LYS A 131 -1.54 -11.05 3.26
C LYS A 131 -0.28 -10.95 4.13
N GLY A 132 -0.41 -10.70 5.43
CA GLY A 132 0.71 -10.46 6.33
C GLY A 132 1.31 -9.05 6.20
N GLY A 133 0.66 -8.15 5.47
CA GLY A 133 1.04 -6.75 5.32
C GLY A 133 0.59 -5.88 6.50
N ILE A 134 1.15 -4.70 6.60
CA ILE A 134 0.92 -3.72 7.67
C ILE A 134 0.15 -2.52 7.09
N PRO A 135 -1.17 -2.39 7.35
CA PRO A 135 -1.93 -1.24 6.88
C PRO A 135 -1.68 0.00 7.76
N VAL A 136 -1.53 1.16 7.13
CA VAL A 136 -1.39 2.46 7.76
C VAL A 136 -2.43 3.40 7.17
N LEU A 137 -3.35 3.87 8.00
CA LEU A 137 -4.41 4.80 7.61
C LEU A 137 -3.94 6.25 7.84
N PHE A 138 -4.14 7.08 6.83
CA PHE A 138 -3.92 8.52 6.88
C PHE A 138 -5.26 9.27 6.80
N ASN A 139 -5.38 10.35 7.55
CA ASN A 139 -6.51 11.26 7.38
C ASN A 139 -6.48 11.90 6.00
N ALA A 140 -7.66 12.21 5.46
CA ALA A 140 -7.77 13.10 4.30
C ALA A 140 -7.19 14.47 4.65
N ILE A 141 -6.58 15.13 3.66
CA ILE A 141 -6.09 16.50 3.83
C ILE A 141 -7.30 17.41 3.99
N VAL A 142 -7.29 18.26 5.00
CA VAL A 142 -8.35 19.25 5.22
C VAL A 142 -8.24 20.34 4.15
N ARG A 143 -9.38 20.77 3.61
CA ARG A 143 -9.51 21.90 2.68
C ARG A 143 -9.84 23.17 3.41
#